data_4557f3be9c90204bd9413977f2bbaf79
#
_entry.id   4557f3be9c90204bd9413977f2bbaf79
#
_cell.length_a   1.000
_cell.length_b   1.000
_cell.length_c   1.000
_cell.angle_alpha   90.00
_cell.angle_beta   90.00
_cell.angle_gamma   90.00
#
_symmetry.space_group_name_H-M   'P 1'
#
loop_
_entity.id
_entity.type
_entity.pdbx_description
1 polymer ?
#
loop_
_entity_poly.entity_id
_entity_poly.type
_entity_poly.pdbx_seq_one_letter_code
_entity_poly.pdbx_strand_id
1 'polypeptide(L)'
;MSKEEHFKSLYSSVKKDLGSLDFIVHSVAFAPKEALEGSLLETSKSAFNTAMEISVYSLIELTNTLKPLLNNGASVLTLSYLGSTKYMAHYNVMGLAKAALESAVRYLAVDLGKHNIRVNALSAGPIRTLASSGIADFRMILKWNEINAPLRKNVSLEEVGNAGMYLLSSLSNGVSGEVHFVDAGYHVMGMGAVEEKDNKATLLWDLHKEP
;
A
#
# COMPACT_ATOMS: atom_id res chain seq x y z
N MET A 1 16.21 -6.48 1.03
CA MET A 1 16.33 -5.37 2.01
C MET A 1 16.31 -5.88 3.46
N SER A 2 16.87 -7.05 3.75
CA SER A 2 16.92 -7.63 5.10
C SER A 2 18.34 -7.67 5.71
N LYS A 3 19.35 -7.13 5.03
CA LYS A 3 20.73 -7.14 5.51
C LYS A 3 21.22 -5.71 5.70
N GLU A 4 21.80 -5.42 6.83
CA GLU A 4 22.37 -4.11 7.19
C GLU A 4 23.38 -3.61 6.14
N GLU A 5 24.18 -4.51 5.57
CA GLU A 5 25.15 -4.18 4.51
C GLU A 5 24.50 -3.55 3.28
N HIS A 6 23.26 -3.97 2.92
CA HIS A 6 22.54 -3.40 1.79
C HIS A 6 22.16 -1.94 2.02
N PHE A 7 21.77 -1.59 3.24
CA PHE A 7 21.42 -0.21 3.59
C PHE A 7 22.66 0.69 3.62
N LYS A 8 23.82 0.20 4.12
CA LYS A 8 25.09 0.93 4.07
C LYS A 8 25.55 1.17 2.63
N SER A 9 25.44 0.16 1.78
CA SER A 9 25.75 0.28 0.35
C SER A 9 24.81 1.27 -0.35
N LEU A 10 23.51 1.20 -0.07
CA LEU A 10 22.52 2.12 -0.60
C LEU A 10 22.83 3.58 -0.21
N TYR A 11 23.10 3.84 1.07
CA TYR A 11 23.47 5.18 1.54
C TYR A 11 24.68 5.72 0.77
N SER A 12 25.73 4.90 0.63
CA SER A 12 26.97 5.29 -0.05
C SER A 12 26.74 5.61 -1.53
N SER A 13 25.91 4.79 -2.22
CA SER A 13 25.56 5.01 -3.62
C SER A 13 24.71 6.27 -3.80
N VAL A 14 23.66 6.44 -2.99
CA VAL A 14 22.77 7.61 -3.05
C VAL A 14 23.58 8.89 -2.76
N LYS A 15 24.43 8.88 -1.73
CA LYS A 15 25.27 10.04 -1.41
C LYS A 15 26.23 10.39 -2.53
N LYS A 16 26.83 9.39 -3.17
CA LYS A 16 27.77 9.59 -4.29
C LYS A 16 27.09 10.09 -5.54
N ASP A 17 25.94 9.50 -5.90
CA ASP A 17 25.34 9.68 -7.22
C ASP A 17 24.32 10.83 -7.26
N LEU A 18 23.63 11.08 -6.12
CA LEU A 18 22.57 12.10 -6.00
C LEU A 18 22.92 13.23 -5.02
N GLY A 19 23.76 12.96 -4.02
CA GLY A 19 24.15 13.92 -2.97
C GLY A 19 23.05 14.12 -1.91
N SER A 20 21.86 14.54 -2.30
CA SER A 20 20.69 14.74 -1.42
C SER A 20 19.41 14.27 -2.09
N LEU A 21 18.32 14.17 -1.32
CA LEU A 21 17.03 13.65 -1.77
C LEU A 21 15.90 14.60 -1.38
N ASP A 22 15.00 14.85 -2.32
CA ASP A 22 13.75 15.57 -2.09
C ASP A 22 12.61 14.63 -1.70
N PHE A 23 12.72 13.35 -2.07
CA PHE A 23 11.73 12.35 -1.69
C PHE A 23 12.29 10.91 -1.67
N ILE A 24 11.56 10.04 -0.97
CA ILE A 24 11.74 8.59 -0.99
C ILE A 24 10.40 7.95 -1.35
N VAL A 25 10.40 7.00 -2.27
CA VAL A 25 9.27 6.11 -2.54
C VAL A 25 9.63 4.70 -2.08
N HIS A 26 8.98 4.26 -1.00
CA HIS A 26 9.07 2.90 -0.49
C HIS A 26 7.96 2.05 -1.11
N SER A 27 8.28 1.30 -2.15
CA SER A 27 7.35 0.40 -2.86
C SER A 27 7.81 -1.05 -2.71
N VAL A 28 8.05 -1.48 -1.47
CA VAL A 28 8.56 -2.82 -1.14
C VAL A 28 7.56 -3.54 -0.24
N ALA A 29 7.19 -4.75 -0.63
CA ALA A 29 6.39 -5.65 0.19
C ALA A 29 6.67 -7.10 -0.22
N PHE A 30 6.66 -8.02 0.74
CA PHE A 30 6.80 -9.43 0.49
C PHE A 30 6.18 -10.24 1.63
N ALA A 31 5.50 -11.32 1.26
CA ALA A 31 5.16 -12.42 2.14
C ALA A 31 5.36 -13.74 1.41
N PRO A 32 5.78 -14.83 2.08
CA PRO A 32 5.77 -16.15 1.50
C PRO A 32 4.38 -16.52 0.99
N LYS A 33 4.30 -17.21 -0.16
CA LYS A 33 3.02 -17.53 -0.82
C LYS A 33 2.08 -18.32 0.09
N GLU A 34 2.60 -19.28 0.83
CA GLU A 34 1.86 -20.10 1.78
C GLU A 34 1.21 -19.29 2.92
N ALA A 35 1.73 -18.11 3.22
CA ALA A 35 1.14 -17.20 4.22
C ALA A 35 0.05 -16.28 3.68
N LEU A 36 -0.19 -16.30 2.37
CA LEU A 36 -1.28 -15.58 1.69
C LEU A 36 -2.48 -16.49 1.43
N GLU A 37 -2.27 -17.80 1.42
CA GLU A 37 -3.28 -18.82 1.16
C GLU A 37 -3.77 -19.43 2.48
N GLY A 38 -4.93 -20.09 2.45
CA GLY A 38 -5.48 -20.81 3.60
C GLY A 38 -5.97 -19.91 4.74
N SER A 39 -5.88 -20.42 5.96
CA SER A 39 -6.29 -19.70 7.17
C SER A 39 -5.16 -18.86 7.74
N LEU A 40 -5.48 -17.67 8.25
CA LEU A 40 -4.50 -16.87 9.01
C LEU A 40 -3.91 -17.63 10.20
N LEU A 41 -4.69 -18.54 10.80
CA LEU A 41 -4.24 -19.36 11.93
C LEU A 41 -3.09 -20.31 11.56
N GLU A 42 -2.91 -20.63 10.29
CA GLU A 42 -1.85 -21.50 9.77
C GLU A 42 -0.56 -20.74 9.47
N THR A 43 -0.57 -19.41 9.60
CA THR A 43 0.63 -18.60 9.35
C THR A 43 1.74 -18.95 10.33
N SER A 44 2.86 -19.45 9.81
CA SER A 44 4.03 -19.75 10.62
C SER A 44 4.69 -18.48 11.18
N LYS A 45 5.34 -18.60 12.35
CA LYS A 45 6.13 -17.50 12.94
C LYS A 45 7.18 -16.97 11.98
N SER A 46 7.82 -17.85 11.20
CA SER A 46 8.83 -17.46 10.21
C SER A 46 8.22 -16.63 9.09
N ALA A 47 7.10 -17.04 8.52
CA ALA A 47 6.41 -16.32 7.47
C ALA A 47 5.89 -14.96 7.95
N PHE A 48 5.34 -14.91 9.17
CA PHE A 48 4.92 -13.66 9.81
C PHE A 48 6.10 -12.68 9.97
N ASN A 49 7.23 -13.15 10.54
CA ASN A 49 8.41 -12.32 10.75
C ASN A 49 8.95 -11.80 9.40
N THR A 50 9.02 -12.64 8.38
CA THR A 50 9.48 -12.26 7.04
C THR A 50 8.58 -11.17 6.43
N ALA A 51 7.25 -11.32 6.54
CA ALA A 51 6.32 -10.31 6.03
C ALA A 51 6.48 -8.97 6.76
N MET A 52 6.61 -8.98 8.08
CA MET A 52 6.80 -7.77 8.90
C MET A 52 8.15 -7.11 8.65
N GLU A 53 9.22 -7.88 8.56
CA GLU A 53 10.57 -7.37 8.30
C GLU A 53 10.65 -6.67 6.95
N ILE A 54 10.18 -7.35 5.89
CA ILE A 54 10.31 -6.83 4.52
C ILE A 54 9.28 -5.74 4.20
N SER A 55 8.05 -5.87 4.70
CA SER A 55 6.97 -4.96 4.30
C SER A 55 6.76 -3.79 5.26
N VAL A 56 7.32 -3.83 6.48
CA VAL A 56 7.14 -2.79 7.51
C VAL A 56 8.47 -2.22 7.97
N TYR A 57 9.34 -3.07 8.55
CA TYR A 57 10.60 -2.61 9.12
C TYR A 57 11.51 -1.97 8.07
N SER A 58 11.46 -2.45 6.84
CA SER A 58 12.23 -1.89 5.74
C SER A 58 11.93 -0.41 5.46
N LEU A 59 10.69 0.08 5.70
CA LEU A 59 10.37 1.51 5.62
C LEU A 59 11.12 2.30 6.70
N ILE A 60 11.10 1.78 7.93
CA ILE A 60 11.75 2.43 9.09
C ILE A 60 13.25 2.51 8.84
N GLU A 61 13.86 1.39 8.48
CA GLU A 61 15.31 1.29 8.26
C GLU A 61 15.78 2.12 7.05
N LEU A 62 15.04 2.06 5.93
CA LEU A 62 15.30 2.87 4.75
C LEU A 62 15.27 4.36 5.08
N THR A 63 14.24 4.79 5.79
CA THR A 63 14.07 6.19 6.18
C THR A 63 15.16 6.63 7.14
N ASN A 64 15.49 5.82 8.15
CA ASN A 64 16.57 6.10 9.09
C ASN A 64 17.93 6.21 8.37
N THR A 65 18.21 5.28 7.47
CA THR A 65 19.46 5.24 6.70
C THR A 65 19.63 6.49 5.82
N LEU A 66 18.55 6.90 5.12
CA LEU A 66 18.61 8.00 4.15
C LEU A 66 18.28 9.37 4.75
N LYS A 67 17.78 9.42 6.00
CA LYS A 67 17.45 10.68 6.69
C LYS A 67 18.55 11.76 6.59
N PRO A 68 19.84 11.44 6.74
CA PRO A 68 20.90 12.47 6.64
C PRO A 68 21.04 13.10 5.25
N LEU A 69 20.45 12.50 4.22
CA LEU A 69 20.45 12.98 2.84
C LEU A 69 19.15 13.68 2.44
N LEU A 70 18.12 13.66 3.30
CA LEU A 70 16.83 14.29 3.00
C LEU A 70 16.94 15.81 3.14
N ASN A 71 16.49 16.52 2.10
CA ASN A 71 16.38 17.97 2.08
C ASN A 71 15.28 18.47 3.03
N ASN A 72 15.36 19.71 3.44
CA ASN A 72 14.27 20.40 4.13
C ASN A 72 13.03 20.44 3.21
N GLY A 73 11.88 20.00 3.69
CA GLY A 73 10.65 19.87 2.91
C GLY A 73 10.51 18.54 2.16
N ALA A 74 11.44 17.61 2.35
CA ALA A 74 11.38 16.30 1.70
C ALA A 74 10.13 15.50 2.08
N SER A 75 9.78 14.51 1.25
CA SER A 75 8.63 13.64 1.44
C SER A 75 8.99 12.16 1.35
N VAL A 76 8.45 11.36 2.28
CA VAL A 76 8.53 9.89 2.26
C VAL A 76 7.14 9.34 1.94
N LEU A 77 7.04 8.52 0.90
CA LEU A 77 5.80 7.88 0.49
C LEU A 77 5.97 6.37 0.53
N THR A 78 4.99 5.67 1.12
CA THR A 78 4.91 4.21 1.03
C THR A 78 3.59 3.79 0.38
N LEU A 79 3.54 2.55 -0.13
CA LEU A 79 2.35 1.99 -0.76
C LEU A 79 1.63 1.03 0.19
N SER A 80 0.36 1.31 0.45
CA SER A 80 -0.55 0.48 1.23
C SER A 80 -1.65 -0.13 0.37
N TYR A 81 -2.54 -0.85 1.02
CA TYR A 81 -3.72 -1.46 0.43
C TYR A 81 -4.84 -1.59 1.47
N LEU A 82 -6.09 -1.51 1.04
CA LEU A 82 -7.30 -1.56 1.87
C LEU A 82 -7.34 -2.77 2.83
N GLY A 83 -6.60 -3.84 2.53
CA GLY A 83 -6.44 -4.98 3.43
C GLY A 83 -5.85 -4.66 4.81
N SER A 84 -5.32 -3.43 5.02
CA SER A 84 -4.91 -2.92 6.32
C SER A 84 -6.07 -2.72 7.29
N THR A 85 -7.26 -2.39 6.79
CA THR A 85 -8.46 -2.04 7.59
C THR A 85 -9.66 -2.94 7.32
N LYS A 86 -9.64 -3.70 6.23
CA LYS A 86 -10.72 -4.59 5.80
C LYS A 86 -10.18 -5.97 5.51
N TYR A 87 -11.00 -7.00 5.74
CA TYR A 87 -10.67 -8.34 5.27
C TYR A 87 -10.66 -8.38 3.75
N MET A 88 -9.57 -8.88 3.21
CA MET A 88 -9.41 -9.15 1.77
C MET A 88 -9.02 -10.62 1.59
N ALA A 89 -9.74 -11.33 0.73
CA ALA A 89 -9.45 -12.73 0.43
C ALA A 89 -8.01 -12.88 -0.11
N HIS A 90 -7.32 -13.94 0.29
CA HIS A 90 -5.95 -14.26 -0.12
C HIS A 90 -4.91 -13.17 0.20
N TYR A 91 -5.16 -12.40 1.27
CA TYR A 91 -4.24 -11.35 1.70
C TYR A 91 -3.63 -11.61 3.10
N ASN A 92 -4.34 -12.29 3.97
CA ASN A 92 -3.91 -12.83 5.29
C ASN A 92 -2.83 -11.97 6.01
N VAL A 93 -1.63 -12.53 6.20
CA VAL A 93 -0.52 -11.86 6.91
C VAL A 93 -0.13 -10.51 6.30
N MET A 94 -0.33 -10.32 5.00
CA MET A 94 -0.05 -9.04 4.35
C MET A 94 -1.02 -7.94 4.80
N GLY A 95 -2.27 -8.28 5.15
CA GLY A 95 -3.20 -7.34 5.78
C GLY A 95 -2.67 -6.79 7.09
N LEU A 96 -2.14 -7.67 7.95
CA LEU A 96 -1.50 -7.29 9.21
C LEU A 96 -0.27 -6.41 8.95
N ALA A 97 0.57 -6.78 7.98
CA ALA A 97 1.74 -6.00 7.61
C ALA A 97 1.35 -4.59 7.10
N LYS A 98 0.29 -4.47 6.26
CA LYS A 98 -0.18 -3.15 5.81
C LYS A 98 -0.77 -2.31 6.95
N ALA A 99 -1.47 -2.89 7.91
CA ALA A 99 -1.94 -2.19 9.10
C ALA A 99 -0.76 -1.65 9.94
N ALA A 100 0.26 -2.47 10.15
CA ALA A 100 1.47 -2.06 10.84
C ALA A 100 2.26 -0.99 10.05
N LEU A 101 2.33 -1.09 8.72
CA LEU A 101 2.96 -0.11 7.84
C LEU A 101 2.27 1.26 7.95
N GLU A 102 0.94 1.31 7.92
CA GLU A 102 0.18 2.56 8.09
C GLU A 102 0.34 3.14 9.49
N SER A 103 0.48 2.30 10.51
CA SER A 103 0.86 2.76 11.84
C SER A 103 2.26 3.36 11.85
N ALA A 104 3.25 2.71 11.23
CA ALA A 104 4.62 3.22 11.13
C ALA A 104 4.67 4.59 10.43
N VAL A 105 3.84 4.82 9.39
CA VAL A 105 3.70 6.13 8.71
C VAL A 105 3.35 7.23 9.72
N ARG A 106 2.39 7.00 10.60
CA ARG A 106 1.96 7.99 11.61
C ARG A 106 3.09 8.32 12.60
N TYR A 107 3.80 7.32 13.09
CA TYR A 107 4.93 7.53 14.01
C TYR A 107 6.11 8.23 13.33
N LEU A 108 6.47 7.81 12.11
CA LEU A 108 7.51 8.47 11.31
C LEU A 108 7.16 9.92 10.97
N ALA A 109 5.88 10.22 10.71
CA ALA A 109 5.42 11.59 10.46
C ALA A 109 5.67 12.50 11.68
N VAL A 110 5.46 11.99 12.90
CA VAL A 110 5.76 12.73 14.14
C VAL A 110 7.27 12.90 14.33
N ASP A 111 8.05 11.83 14.16
CA ASP A 111 9.51 11.85 14.36
C ASP A 111 10.23 12.78 13.37
N LEU A 112 9.75 12.83 12.12
CA LEU A 112 10.38 13.59 11.03
C LEU A 112 9.79 14.99 10.83
N GLY A 113 8.58 15.24 11.32
CA GLY A 113 7.90 16.52 11.19
C GLY A 113 8.70 17.70 11.75
N LYS A 114 9.43 17.52 12.84
CA LYS A 114 10.37 18.53 13.41
C LYS A 114 11.52 18.88 12.47
N HIS A 115 11.78 18.08 11.45
CA HIS A 115 12.77 18.33 10.41
C HIS A 115 12.11 18.81 9.10
N ASN A 116 10.82 19.16 9.15
CA ASN A 116 10.01 19.54 7.99
C ASN A 116 9.98 18.45 6.89
N ILE A 117 10.00 17.17 7.28
CA ILE A 117 9.90 16.03 6.38
C ILE A 117 8.53 15.39 6.59
N ARG A 118 7.79 15.21 5.51
CA ARG A 118 6.45 14.62 5.50
C ARG A 118 6.53 13.11 5.24
N VAL A 119 5.64 12.34 5.86
CA VAL A 119 5.57 10.89 5.65
C VAL A 119 4.11 10.51 5.44
N ASN A 120 3.80 9.88 4.31
CA ASN A 120 2.45 9.49 3.95
C ASN A 120 2.41 8.08 3.34
N ALA A 121 1.24 7.46 3.35
CA ALA A 121 0.95 6.24 2.62
C ALA A 121 -0.06 6.53 1.50
N LEU A 122 0.08 5.82 0.38
CA LEU A 122 -0.91 5.77 -0.69
C LEU A 122 -1.50 4.37 -0.72
N SER A 123 -2.81 4.25 -0.42
CA SER A 123 -3.56 3.01 -0.49
C SER A 123 -4.19 2.89 -1.88
N ALA A 124 -3.54 2.13 -2.76
CA ALA A 124 -3.99 1.94 -4.13
C ALA A 124 -5.06 0.84 -4.22
N GLY A 125 -6.04 1.02 -5.08
CA GLY A 125 -6.94 -0.04 -5.52
C GLY A 125 -6.20 -1.15 -6.27
N PRO A 126 -6.87 -2.26 -6.62
CA PRO A 126 -6.23 -3.37 -7.30
C PRO A 126 -5.76 -2.95 -8.71
N ILE A 127 -4.47 -3.14 -8.99
CA ILE A 127 -3.83 -2.86 -10.27
C ILE A 127 -3.04 -4.08 -10.72
N ARG A 128 -3.10 -4.41 -12.00
CA ARG A 128 -2.28 -5.49 -12.57
C ARG A 128 -0.82 -5.10 -12.57
N THR A 129 -0.06 -5.74 -11.71
CA THR A 129 1.41 -5.59 -11.62
C THR A 129 2.04 -6.97 -11.51
N LEU A 130 3.36 -7.04 -11.60
CA LEU A 130 4.09 -8.27 -11.36
C LEU A 130 3.84 -8.81 -9.95
N ALA A 131 3.78 -7.94 -8.95
CA ALA A 131 3.50 -8.30 -7.56
C ALA A 131 2.08 -8.86 -7.38
N SER A 132 1.07 -8.26 -8.03
CA SER A 132 -0.32 -8.73 -7.93
C SER A 132 -0.58 -10.06 -8.63
N SER A 133 0.29 -10.47 -9.56
CA SER A 133 0.17 -11.78 -10.24
C SER A 133 0.39 -12.98 -9.30
N GLY A 134 1.01 -12.76 -8.14
CA GLY A 134 1.19 -13.76 -7.10
C GLY A 134 -0.02 -13.96 -6.17
N ILE A 135 -1.05 -13.11 -6.28
CA ILE A 135 -2.27 -13.20 -5.46
C ILE A 135 -3.26 -14.11 -6.16
N ALA A 136 -3.72 -15.16 -5.47
CA ALA A 136 -4.75 -16.04 -5.99
C ALA A 136 -6.03 -15.25 -6.29
N ASP A 137 -6.75 -15.66 -7.33
CA ASP A 137 -8.03 -15.06 -7.75
C ASP A 137 -8.00 -13.54 -8.00
N PHE A 138 -6.83 -12.97 -8.32
CA PHE A 138 -6.69 -11.52 -8.53
C PHE A 138 -7.64 -10.96 -9.61
N ARG A 139 -8.02 -11.78 -10.61
CA ARG A 139 -9.04 -11.40 -11.61
C ARG A 139 -10.41 -11.16 -10.98
N MET A 140 -10.76 -11.95 -9.97
CA MET A 140 -12.02 -11.76 -9.23
C MET A 140 -11.97 -10.48 -8.39
N ILE A 141 -10.83 -10.18 -7.77
CA ILE A 141 -10.63 -8.93 -7.01
C ILE A 141 -10.80 -7.71 -7.93
N LEU A 142 -10.22 -7.73 -9.14
CA LEU A 142 -10.39 -6.67 -10.14
C LEU A 142 -11.85 -6.51 -10.55
N LYS A 143 -12.54 -7.61 -10.89
CA LYS A 143 -13.94 -7.56 -11.31
C LYS A 143 -14.83 -7.08 -10.16
N TRP A 144 -14.60 -7.57 -8.94
CA TRP A 144 -15.34 -7.15 -7.75
C TRP A 144 -15.19 -5.64 -7.52
N ASN A 145 -13.97 -5.12 -7.57
CA ASN A 145 -13.69 -3.69 -7.37
C ASN A 145 -14.37 -2.85 -8.47
N GLU A 146 -14.25 -3.25 -9.73
CA GLU A 146 -14.88 -2.57 -10.87
C GLU A 146 -16.41 -2.44 -10.71
N ILE A 147 -17.07 -3.51 -10.25
CA ILE A 147 -18.52 -3.54 -10.05
C ILE A 147 -18.94 -2.73 -8.84
N ASN A 148 -18.18 -2.78 -7.73
CA ASN A 148 -18.61 -2.24 -6.46
C ASN A 148 -18.00 -0.86 -6.13
N ALA A 149 -16.91 -0.46 -6.77
CA ALA A 149 -16.37 0.88 -6.56
C ALA A 149 -17.37 1.96 -7.01
N PRO A 150 -17.49 3.08 -6.27
CA PRO A 150 -18.37 4.20 -6.66
C PRO A 150 -18.15 4.68 -8.10
N LEU A 151 -16.89 4.75 -8.57
CA LEU A 151 -16.59 5.18 -9.94
C LEU A 151 -16.71 4.05 -11.00
N ARG A 152 -17.14 2.86 -10.60
CA ARG A 152 -17.38 1.71 -11.51
C ARG A 152 -16.20 1.35 -12.40
N LYS A 153 -15.00 1.47 -11.87
CA LYS A 153 -13.76 1.15 -12.59
C LYS A 153 -12.67 0.70 -11.61
N ASN A 154 -11.66 0.04 -12.14
CA ASN A 154 -10.37 -0.06 -11.46
C ASN A 154 -9.53 1.19 -11.73
N VAL A 155 -8.66 1.53 -10.80
CA VAL A 155 -7.72 2.64 -11.00
C VAL A 155 -6.59 2.24 -11.95
N SER A 156 -6.05 3.21 -12.67
CA SER A 156 -4.89 3.04 -13.53
C SER A 156 -3.58 3.33 -12.79
N LEU A 157 -2.46 2.88 -13.35
CA LEU A 157 -1.12 3.24 -12.87
C LEU A 157 -0.89 4.75 -12.89
N GLU A 158 -1.43 5.43 -13.92
CA GLU A 158 -1.34 6.89 -14.07
C GLU A 158 -2.09 7.62 -12.94
N GLU A 159 -3.31 7.19 -12.61
CA GLU A 159 -4.09 7.80 -11.51
C GLU A 159 -3.40 7.64 -10.16
N VAL A 160 -2.80 6.47 -9.91
CA VAL A 160 -1.99 6.23 -8.70
C VAL A 160 -0.71 7.06 -8.73
N GLY A 161 -0.04 7.16 -9.89
CA GLY A 161 1.15 7.98 -10.09
C GLY A 161 0.88 9.46 -9.86
N ASN A 162 -0.24 9.99 -10.36
CA ASN A 162 -0.64 11.40 -10.16
C ASN A 162 -0.88 11.72 -8.68
N ALA A 163 -1.53 10.83 -7.93
CA ALA A 163 -1.71 10.97 -6.49
C ALA A 163 -0.36 10.88 -5.74
N GLY A 164 0.53 9.98 -6.19
CA GLY A 164 1.91 9.90 -5.69
C GLY A 164 2.67 11.21 -5.91
N MET A 165 2.58 11.79 -7.10
CA MET A 165 3.18 13.09 -7.42
C MET A 165 2.62 14.22 -6.53
N TYR A 166 1.31 14.24 -6.27
CA TYR A 166 0.71 15.17 -5.31
C TYR A 166 1.35 15.03 -3.92
N LEU A 167 1.42 13.80 -3.37
CA LEU A 167 1.95 13.54 -2.03
C LEU A 167 3.47 13.82 -1.92
N LEU A 168 4.21 13.70 -3.01
CA LEU A 168 5.65 13.96 -3.06
C LEU A 168 6.00 15.44 -3.30
N SER A 169 5.10 16.19 -3.91
CA SER A 169 5.32 17.59 -4.28
C SER A 169 4.94 18.58 -3.17
N SER A 170 5.29 19.86 -3.39
CA SER A 170 4.91 20.98 -2.51
C SER A 170 3.40 21.24 -2.45
N LEU A 171 2.61 20.69 -3.37
CA LEU A 171 1.14 20.78 -3.34
C LEU A 171 0.52 20.14 -2.09
N SER A 172 1.23 19.24 -1.46
CA SER A 172 0.79 18.53 -0.23
C SER A 172 1.56 18.94 1.03
N ASN A 173 2.11 20.15 1.10
CA ASN A 173 2.93 20.62 2.23
C ASN A 173 2.22 20.55 3.59
N GLY A 174 0.89 20.59 3.63
CA GLY A 174 0.09 20.44 4.84
C GLY A 174 -0.33 18.99 5.15
N VAL A 175 0.16 17.99 4.39
CA VAL A 175 -0.27 16.59 4.51
C VAL A 175 0.88 15.72 5.01
N SER A 176 0.76 15.19 6.23
CA SER A 176 1.71 14.23 6.81
C SER A 176 0.98 13.28 7.76
N GLY A 177 1.37 12.01 7.76
CA GLY A 177 0.72 10.94 8.53
C GLY A 177 -0.56 10.40 7.89
N GLU A 178 -0.86 10.79 6.66
CA GLU A 178 -2.07 10.43 5.91
C GLU A 178 -1.94 9.06 5.23
N VAL A 179 -3.08 8.36 5.15
CA VAL A 179 -3.28 7.20 4.27
C VAL A 179 -4.26 7.63 3.18
N HIS A 180 -3.72 8.00 2.04
CA HIS A 180 -4.48 8.54 0.91
C HIS A 180 -4.99 7.43 0.01
N PHE A 181 -6.32 7.31 -0.12
CA PHE A 181 -6.95 6.27 -0.93
C PHE A 181 -7.06 6.69 -2.40
N VAL A 182 -6.57 5.81 -3.28
CA VAL A 182 -6.71 5.92 -4.75
C VAL A 182 -7.23 4.58 -5.25
N ASP A 183 -8.53 4.35 -5.11
CA ASP A 183 -9.19 3.06 -5.33
C ASP A 183 -10.57 3.18 -5.98
N ALA A 184 -10.81 4.25 -6.71
CA ALA A 184 -12.10 4.59 -7.31
C ALA A 184 -13.25 4.71 -6.27
N GLY A 185 -12.89 5.01 -4.99
CA GLY A 185 -13.83 5.16 -3.89
C GLY A 185 -14.22 3.83 -3.21
N TYR A 186 -13.60 2.71 -3.57
CA TYR A 186 -13.99 1.40 -3.04
C TYR A 186 -13.89 1.32 -1.51
N HIS A 187 -12.95 2.02 -0.88
CA HIS A 187 -12.76 2.01 0.59
C HIS A 187 -13.98 2.46 1.39
N VAL A 188 -14.89 3.26 0.81
CA VAL A 188 -16.11 3.72 1.51
C VAL A 188 -17.22 2.68 1.49
N MET A 189 -17.08 1.61 0.69
CA MET A 189 -18.12 0.60 0.52
C MET A 189 -18.15 -0.36 1.71
N GLY A 190 -19.31 -0.51 2.32
CA GLY A 190 -19.55 -1.49 3.40
C GLY A 190 -20.10 -2.81 2.89
N MET A 191 -20.88 -2.78 1.79
CA MET A 191 -21.56 -3.96 1.24
C MET A 191 -21.61 -3.88 -0.29
N GLY A 192 -21.42 -5.03 -0.95
CA GLY A 192 -21.60 -5.15 -2.38
C GLY A 192 -23.07 -5.00 -2.77
N ALA A 193 -23.32 -4.61 -4.03
CA ALA A 193 -24.68 -4.55 -4.57
C ALA A 193 -25.26 -5.98 -4.70
N VAL A 194 -26.53 -6.13 -4.33
CA VAL A 194 -27.29 -7.38 -4.47
C VAL A 194 -28.53 -7.13 -5.31
N GLU A 195 -28.91 -8.12 -6.09
CA GLU A 195 -30.17 -8.16 -6.82
C GLU A 195 -31.02 -9.29 -6.25
N GLU A 196 -32.30 -9.03 -6.05
CA GLU A 196 -33.28 -10.06 -5.71
C GLU A 196 -33.92 -10.57 -6.99
N LYS A 197 -33.70 -11.85 -7.29
CA LYS A 197 -34.34 -12.53 -8.40
C LYS A 197 -34.87 -13.87 -7.94
N ASP A 198 -36.14 -14.16 -8.22
CA ASP A 198 -36.81 -15.41 -7.86
C ASP A 198 -36.77 -15.71 -6.35
N ASN A 199 -36.96 -14.67 -5.49
CA ASN A 199 -36.84 -14.73 -4.02
C ASN A 199 -35.45 -15.18 -3.53
N LYS A 200 -34.40 -14.99 -4.33
CA LYS A 200 -33.01 -15.26 -3.93
C LYS A 200 -32.18 -13.99 -4.13
N ALA A 201 -31.49 -13.58 -3.06
CA ALA A 201 -30.50 -12.52 -3.15
C ALA A 201 -29.26 -13.07 -3.89
N THR A 202 -28.90 -12.47 -5.00
CA THR A 202 -27.68 -12.76 -5.75
C THR A 202 -26.80 -11.53 -5.79
N LEU A 203 -25.47 -11.74 -5.70
CA LEU A 203 -24.53 -10.64 -5.86
C LEU A 203 -24.59 -10.14 -7.31
N LEU A 204 -24.75 -8.82 -7.46
CA LEU A 204 -24.69 -8.17 -8.77
C LEU A 204 -23.25 -8.22 -9.28
N TRP A 205 -22.97 -9.18 -10.14
CA TRP A 205 -21.70 -9.29 -10.86
C TRP A 205 -21.69 -8.49 -12.18
N ASP A 206 -22.86 -8.06 -12.65
CA ASP A 206 -23.03 -7.31 -13.89
C ASP A 206 -24.01 -6.14 -13.70
N LEU A 207 -23.55 -5.04 -13.11
CA LEU A 207 -24.33 -3.79 -13.00
C LEU A 207 -24.49 -3.06 -14.35
N HIS A 208 -23.85 -3.54 -15.42
CA HIS A 208 -23.89 -2.94 -16.76
C HIS A 208 -24.92 -3.58 -17.71
N LYS A 209 -25.68 -4.56 -17.25
CA LYS A 209 -26.86 -4.99 -18.01
C LYS A 209 -27.99 -4.07 -17.62
N GLU A 210 -28.14 -2.98 -18.36
CA GLU A 210 -29.42 -2.28 -18.40
C GLU A 210 -30.52 -3.28 -18.80
N PRO A 211 -31.72 -3.17 -18.19
CA PRO A 211 -32.83 -4.05 -18.49
C PRO A 211 -33.28 -3.95 -19.96
#